data_54c20f06271fe327668505e7adb47c14
#
_entry.id   54c20f06271fe327668505e7adb47c14
#
_cell.length_a   1.000
_cell.length_b   1.000
_cell.length_c   1.000
_cell.angle_alpha   90.00
_cell.angle_beta   90.00
_cell.angle_gamma   90.00
#
_symmetry.space_group_name_H-M   'P 1'
#
loop_
_entity.id
_entity.type
_entity.pdbx_description
1 polymer ?
#
loop_
_entity_poly.entity_id
_entity_poly.type
_entity_poly.pdbx_seq_one_letter_code
_entity_poly.pdbx_strand_id
1 'polypeptide(L)'
;NDLIDCNEDKKDLIKKKRPIASGDISKKNVIIICLILFLTLLSFLFYKNNFVLNMVFMTYFLLNLSFLIFLKKIYLIDVVVLSLFYIIRVLVPIYYFNLDFSKWLVAIIFFAVLTVGFGKRLMDLNNNKINKNFVSLYNTNELQKFILINSSILIILFFVFSISEKSIDKFGENFYLSFVIVALGTARYLFSLFKKNFSDPVEVFT
;
A
#
# COMPACT_ATOMS: atom_id res chain seq x y z
N ASN A 1 -3.33 -7.41 11.89
CA ASN A 1 -3.11 -8.37 10.82
C ASN A 1 -2.34 -9.58 11.33
N ASP A 2 -1.18 -9.38 11.94
CA ASP A 2 -0.28 -10.44 12.42
C ASP A 2 -0.92 -11.37 13.47
N LEU A 3 -1.91 -10.90 14.23
CA LEU A 3 -2.69 -11.75 15.14
C LEU A 3 -3.56 -12.75 14.38
N ILE A 4 -4.20 -12.30 13.29
CA ILE A 4 -5.09 -13.13 12.46
C ILE A 4 -4.26 -14.12 11.65
N ASP A 5 -3.16 -13.64 11.07
CA ASP A 5 -2.30 -14.42 10.18
C ASP A 5 -1.22 -15.26 10.94
N CYS A 6 -1.20 -15.22 12.28
CA CYS A 6 -0.18 -15.88 13.13
C CYS A 6 0.06 -17.36 12.79
N ASN A 7 -0.99 -18.12 12.50
CA ASN A 7 -0.88 -19.56 12.20
C ASN A 7 -0.28 -19.81 10.80
N GLU A 8 -0.52 -18.90 9.85
CA GLU A 8 0.07 -18.93 8.51
C GLU A 8 1.52 -18.45 8.54
N ASP A 9 1.80 -17.39 9.30
CA ASP A 9 3.14 -16.83 9.46
C ASP A 9 4.11 -17.84 10.11
N LYS A 10 3.66 -18.69 11.00
CA LYS A 10 4.47 -19.80 11.58
C LYS A 10 4.97 -20.80 10.54
N LYS A 11 4.24 -20.98 9.44
CA LYS A 11 4.59 -21.91 8.35
C LYS A 11 5.52 -21.29 7.32
N ASP A 12 5.64 -19.96 7.28
CA ASP A 12 6.51 -19.24 6.34
C ASP A 12 7.92 -19.14 6.89
N LEU A 13 8.95 -19.45 6.07
CA LEU A 13 10.36 -19.46 6.46
C LEU A 13 10.88 -18.11 6.97
N ILE A 14 10.35 -17.01 6.44
CA ILE A 14 10.76 -15.64 6.80
C ILE A 14 9.85 -15.08 7.88
N LYS A 15 8.52 -15.19 7.69
CA LYS A 15 7.53 -14.60 8.60
C LYS A 15 7.44 -15.29 9.95
N LYS A 16 7.92 -16.54 10.09
CA LYS A 16 8.05 -17.23 11.40
C LYS A 16 8.90 -16.47 12.41
N LYS A 17 9.79 -15.55 11.92
CA LYS A 17 10.61 -14.68 12.78
C LYS A 17 9.86 -13.46 13.32
N ARG A 18 8.61 -13.22 12.90
CA ARG A 18 7.80 -12.12 13.43
C ARG A 18 7.51 -12.33 14.91
N PRO A 19 7.51 -11.26 15.74
CA PRO A 19 7.43 -11.38 17.20
C PRO A 19 6.21 -12.15 17.73
N ILE A 20 5.08 -12.14 17.01
CA ILE A 20 3.88 -12.89 17.39
C ILE A 20 3.98 -14.35 16.92
N ALA A 21 4.54 -14.57 15.74
CA ALA A 21 4.68 -15.91 15.18
C ALA A 21 5.79 -16.70 15.86
N SER A 22 6.92 -16.05 16.23
CA SER A 22 8.01 -16.63 17.01
C SER A 22 7.61 -16.95 18.45
N GLY A 23 6.62 -16.22 18.99
CA GLY A 23 6.20 -16.35 20.39
C GLY A 23 6.90 -15.38 21.35
N ASP A 24 7.77 -14.49 20.87
CA ASP A 24 8.47 -13.48 21.68
C ASP A 24 7.49 -12.55 22.37
N ILE A 25 6.33 -12.28 21.73
CA ILE A 25 5.26 -11.47 22.32
C ILE A 25 3.98 -12.29 22.36
N SER A 26 3.38 -12.38 23.54
CA SER A 26 2.11 -13.10 23.72
C SER A 26 0.97 -12.39 22.99
N LYS A 27 0.03 -13.14 22.42
CA LYS A 27 -1.17 -12.60 21.77
C LYS A 27 -1.96 -11.67 22.68
N LYS A 28 -2.01 -11.99 24.01
CA LYS A 28 -2.71 -11.17 25.01
C LYS A 28 -2.07 -9.79 25.14
N ASN A 29 -0.75 -9.71 25.22
CA ASN A 29 -0.04 -8.44 25.32
C ASN A 29 -0.24 -7.56 24.08
N VAL A 30 -0.24 -8.16 22.90
CA VAL A 30 -0.51 -7.43 21.65
C VAL A 30 -1.93 -6.85 21.64
N ILE A 31 -2.92 -7.61 22.08
CA ILE A 31 -4.31 -7.13 22.16
C ILE A 31 -4.42 -5.96 23.15
N ILE A 32 -3.76 -6.05 24.31
CA ILE A 32 -3.75 -4.98 25.31
C ILE A 32 -3.11 -3.72 24.73
N ILE A 33 -1.95 -3.83 24.07
CA ILE A 33 -1.27 -2.70 23.43
C ILE A 33 -2.17 -2.06 22.35
N CYS A 34 -2.78 -2.86 21.48
CA CYS A 34 -3.70 -2.36 20.47
C CYS A 34 -4.90 -1.63 21.08
N LEU A 35 -5.43 -2.14 22.21
CA LEU A 35 -6.55 -1.53 22.92
C LEU A 35 -6.15 -0.18 23.53
N ILE A 36 -4.97 -0.09 24.16
CA ILE A 36 -4.43 1.16 24.70
C ILE A 36 -4.25 2.19 23.58
N LEU A 37 -3.61 1.81 22.45
CA LEU A 37 -3.41 2.70 21.33
C LEU A 37 -4.74 3.16 20.71
N PHE A 38 -5.73 2.29 20.65
CA PHE A 38 -7.05 2.64 20.16
C PHE A 38 -7.76 3.65 21.09
N LEU A 39 -7.70 3.43 22.39
CA LEU A 39 -8.28 4.35 23.39
C LEU A 39 -7.58 5.72 23.39
N THR A 40 -6.25 5.77 23.28
CA THR A 40 -5.51 7.04 23.17
C THR A 40 -5.89 7.80 21.89
N LEU A 41 -6.08 7.09 20.79
CA LEU A 41 -6.53 7.71 19.56
C LEU A 41 -7.96 8.24 19.66
N LEU A 42 -8.88 7.49 20.26
CA LEU A 42 -10.24 7.96 20.52
C LEU A 42 -10.25 9.22 21.41
N SER A 43 -9.47 9.24 22.50
CA SER A 43 -9.37 10.42 23.37
C SER A 43 -8.87 11.65 22.62
N PHE A 44 -7.89 11.48 21.71
CA PHE A 44 -7.41 12.56 20.85
C PHE A 44 -8.47 13.08 19.88
N LEU A 45 -9.26 12.19 19.27
CA LEU A 45 -10.35 12.57 18.37
C LEU A 45 -11.46 13.34 19.12
N PHE A 46 -11.81 12.92 20.33
CA PHE A 46 -12.74 13.66 21.19
C PHE A 46 -12.20 15.04 21.58
N TYR A 47 -10.92 15.13 21.94
CA TYR A 47 -10.28 16.41 22.27
C TYR A 47 -10.32 17.39 21.10
N LYS A 48 -10.05 16.93 19.87
CA LYS A 48 -10.08 17.78 18.66
C LYS A 48 -11.49 18.19 18.24
N ASN A 49 -12.51 17.46 18.65
CA ASN A 49 -13.94 17.70 18.38
C ASN A 49 -14.25 18.11 16.92
N ASN A 50 -13.54 17.52 15.95
CA ASN A 50 -13.76 17.77 14.54
C ASN A 50 -14.60 16.63 13.95
N PHE A 51 -15.86 16.94 13.63
CA PHE A 51 -16.83 15.96 13.12
C PHE A 51 -16.34 15.25 11.86
N VAL A 52 -15.76 15.97 10.90
CA VAL A 52 -15.28 15.41 9.65
C VAL A 52 -14.11 14.46 9.88
N LEU A 53 -13.15 14.87 10.71
CA LEU A 53 -12.01 14.02 11.07
C LEU A 53 -12.47 12.72 11.74
N ASN A 54 -13.44 12.81 12.66
CA ASN A 54 -14.00 11.66 13.35
C ASN A 54 -14.70 10.70 12.36
N MET A 55 -15.49 11.24 11.42
CA MET A 55 -16.16 10.42 10.38
C MET A 55 -15.16 9.73 9.47
N VAL A 56 -14.14 10.42 9.00
CA VAL A 56 -13.10 9.82 8.13
C VAL A 56 -12.34 8.74 8.88
N PHE A 57 -12.00 8.96 10.15
CA PHE A 57 -11.34 7.96 10.97
C PHE A 57 -12.19 6.70 11.16
N MET A 58 -13.48 6.87 11.51
CA MET A 58 -14.40 5.73 11.69
C MET A 58 -14.57 4.94 10.38
N THR A 59 -14.73 5.65 9.26
CA THR A 59 -14.81 5.02 7.94
C THR A 59 -13.54 4.23 7.60
N TYR A 60 -12.37 4.84 7.82
CA TYR A 60 -11.09 4.18 7.61
C TYR A 60 -10.92 2.94 8.50
N PHE A 61 -11.31 3.03 9.77
CA PHE A 61 -11.25 1.92 10.72
C PHE A 61 -12.17 0.77 10.30
N LEU A 62 -13.43 1.05 9.95
CA LEU A 62 -14.39 0.05 9.48
C LEU A 62 -13.95 -0.62 8.18
N LEU A 63 -13.41 0.16 7.22
CA LEU A 63 -12.85 -0.38 5.98
C LEU A 63 -11.66 -1.30 6.26
N ASN A 64 -10.76 -0.95 7.21
CA ASN A 64 -9.65 -1.82 7.59
C ASN A 64 -10.12 -3.13 8.21
N LEU A 65 -11.13 -3.10 9.09
CA LEU A 65 -11.71 -4.31 9.66
C LEU A 65 -12.33 -5.19 8.58
N SER A 66 -13.13 -4.59 7.67
CA SER A 66 -13.73 -5.29 6.54
C SER A 66 -12.66 -5.91 5.62
N PHE A 67 -11.56 -5.19 5.38
CA PHE A 67 -10.43 -5.70 4.62
C PHE A 67 -9.81 -6.93 5.27
N LEU A 68 -9.55 -6.89 6.58
CA LEU A 68 -8.93 -8.00 7.31
C LEU A 68 -9.78 -9.27 7.29
N ILE A 69 -11.12 -9.14 7.32
CA ILE A 69 -12.04 -10.28 7.45
C ILE A 69 -12.43 -10.84 6.07
N PHE A 70 -12.80 -9.97 5.13
CA PHE A 70 -13.44 -10.34 3.86
C PHE A 70 -12.65 -9.91 2.62
N LEU A 71 -12.32 -8.60 2.49
CA LEU A 71 -11.88 -8.02 1.23
C LEU A 71 -10.51 -8.53 0.77
N LYS A 72 -9.62 -8.88 1.69
CA LYS A 72 -8.30 -9.44 1.35
C LYS A 72 -8.35 -10.79 0.64
N LYS A 73 -9.51 -11.46 0.65
CA LYS A 73 -9.72 -12.78 0.03
C LYS A 73 -10.28 -12.70 -1.38
N ILE A 74 -10.66 -11.51 -1.84
CA ILE A 74 -11.32 -11.31 -3.14
C ILE A 74 -10.28 -10.87 -4.17
N TYR A 75 -10.25 -11.60 -5.30
CA TYR A 75 -9.37 -11.33 -6.44
C TYR A 75 -9.42 -9.87 -6.88
N LEU A 76 -8.27 -9.24 -7.11
CA LEU A 76 -8.08 -7.84 -7.46
C LEU A 76 -8.53 -6.81 -6.41
N ILE A 77 -9.62 -7.06 -5.68
CA ILE A 77 -10.17 -6.12 -4.70
C ILE A 77 -9.18 -5.89 -3.56
N ASP A 78 -8.43 -6.91 -3.16
CA ASP A 78 -7.41 -6.79 -2.12
C ASP A 78 -6.37 -5.71 -2.45
N VAL A 79 -5.88 -5.64 -3.68
CA VAL A 79 -4.88 -4.65 -4.10
C VAL A 79 -5.51 -3.26 -4.29
N VAL A 80 -6.72 -3.21 -4.86
CA VAL A 80 -7.45 -1.94 -5.07
C VAL A 80 -7.79 -1.29 -3.72
N VAL A 81 -8.31 -2.05 -2.76
CA VAL A 81 -8.64 -1.53 -1.42
C VAL A 81 -7.39 -1.05 -0.67
N LEU A 82 -6.27 -1.76 -0.79
CA LEU A 82 -4.99 -1.26 -0.25
C LEU A 82 -4.62 0.08 -0.85
N SER A 83 -4.80 0.27 -2.16
CA SER A 83 -4.52 1.54 -2.83
C SER A 83 -5.42 2.66 -2.33
N LEU A 84 -6.70 2.39 -2.07
CA LEU A 84 -7.63 3.35 -1.47
C LEU A 84 -7.20 3.76 -0.06
N PHE A 85 -6.67 2.84 0.76
CA PHE A 85 -6.15 3.20 2.07
C PHE A 85 -4.98 4.19 2.01
N TYR A 86 -4.10 4.06 1.02
CA TYR A 86 -3.03 5.03 0.81
C TYR A 86 -3.56 6.39 0.37
N ILE A 87 -4.60 6.43 -0.48
CA ILE A 87 -5.26 7.69 -0.87
C ILE A 87 -5.88 8.37 0.35
N ILE A 88 -6.63 7.66 1.18
CA ILE A 88 -7.25 8.22 2.39
C ILE A 88 -6.17 8.84 3.30
N ARG A 89 -5.04 8.16 3.50
CA ARG A 89 -3.92 8.67 4.32
C ARG A 89 -3.35 9.98 3.80
N VAL A 90 -3.37 10.20 2.49
CA VAL A 90 -2.89 11.45 1.87
C VAL A 90 -3.96 12.54 1.90
N LEU A 91 -5.22 12.19 1.68
CA LEU A 91 -6.32 13.15 1.66
C LEU A 91 -6.62 13.73 3.05
N VAL A 92 -6.49 12.95 4.12
CA VAL A 92 -6.76 13.41 5.49
C VAL A 92 -5.92 14.63 5.89
N PRO A 93 -4.58 14.60 5.79
CA PRO A 93 -3.77 15.78 6.13
C PRO A 93 -4.00 16.95 5.16
N ILE A 94 -4.22 16.70 3.87
CA ILE A 94 -4.54 17.75 2.89
C ILE A 94 -5.79 18.52 3.33
N TYR A 95 -6.85 17.80 3.68
CA TYR A 95 -8.08 18.42 4.16
C TYR A 95 -7.91 19.12 5.51
N TYR A 96 -7.24 18.46 6.48
CA TYR A 96 -7.10 18.99 7.83
C TYR A 96 -6.25 20.26 7.91
N PHE A 97 -5.19 20.33 7.12
CA PHE A 97 -4.28 21.48 7.08
C PHE A 97 -4.61 22.48 5.97
N ASN A 98 -5.73 22.30 5.24
CA ASN A 98 -6.13 23.12 4.09
C ASN A 98 -5.00 23.28 3.06
N LEU A 99 -4.31 22.18 2.76
CA LEU A 99 -3.23 22.17 1.79
C LEU A 99 -3.79 22.15 0.35
N ASP A 100 -3.00 22.66 -0.59
CA ASP A 100 -3.36 22.64 -1.99
C ASP A 100 -3.56 21.20 -2.49
N PHE A 101 -4.75 20.93 -2.98
CA PHE A 101 -5.13 19.62 -3.51
C PHE A 101 -4.66 19.46 -4.96
N SER A 102 -3.89 18.43 -5.23
CA SER A 102 -3.52 18.03 -6.58
C SER A 102 -4.17 16.70 -6.96
N LYS A 103 -5.08 16.74 -7.94
CA LYS A 103 -5.72 15.52 -8.48
C LYS A 103 -4.69 14.56 -9.08
N TRP A 104 -3.65 15.10 -9.71
CA TRP A 104 -2.56 14.34 -10.30
C TRP A 104 -1.78 13.52 -9.26
N LEU A 105 -1.49 14.13 -8.10
CA LEU A 105 -0.78 13.46 -7.01
C LEU A 105 -1.56 12.22 -6.53
N VAL A 106 -2.87 12.36 -6.35
CA VAL A 106 -3.72 11.24 -5.91
C VAL A 106 -3.73 10.11 -6.94
N ALA A 107 -3.86 10.44 -8.23
CA ALA A 107 -3.81 9.45 -9.29
C ALA A 107 -2.44 8.74 -9.35
N ILE A 108 -1.34 9.49 -9.25
CA ILE A 108 0.02 8.94 -9.24
C ILE A 108 0.19 7.96 -8.07
N ILE A 109 -0.23 8.34 -6.86
CA ILE A 109 -0.15 7.48 -5.67
C ILE A 109 -0.98 6.22 -5.87
N PHE A 110 -2.19 6.33 -6.41
CA PHE A 110 -3.06 5.19 -6.68
C PHE A 110 -2.39 4.16 -7.58
N PHE A 111 -1.90 4.58 -8.75
CA PHE A 111 -1.25 3.66 -9.70
C PHE A 111 0.10 3.15 -9.20
N ALA A 112 0.85 3.94 -8.41
CA ALA A 112 2.08 3.49 -7.77
C ALA A 112 1.81 2.34 -6.79
N VAL A 113 0.81 2.50 -5.92
CA VAL A 113 0.45 1.47 -4.93
C VAL A 113 -0.14 0.23 -5.62
N LEU A 114 -0.93 0.39 -6.68
CA LEU A 114 -1.40 -0.74 -7.50
C LEU A 114 -0.24 -1.52 -8.09
N THR A 115 0.75 -0.84 -8.66
CA THR A 115 1.93 -1.48 -9.27
C THR A 115 2.71 -2.30 -8.24
N VAL A 116 2.98 -1.73 -7.05
CA VAL A 116 3.67 -2.42 -5.97
C VAL A 116 2.82 -3.56 -5.39
N GLY A 117 1.51 -3.35 -5.25
CA GLY A 117 0.57 -4.34 -4.74
C GLY A 117 0.49 -5.58 -5.63
N PHE A 118 0.32 -5.41 -6.94
CA PHE A 118 0.33 -6.52 -7.90
C PHE A 118 1.72 -7.18 -7.98
N GLY A 119 2.80 -6.39 -7.90
CA GLY A 119 4.16 -6.91 -7.81
C GLY A 119 4.36 -7.85 -6.63
N LYS A 120 3.82 -7.49 -5.47
CA LYS A 120 3.85 -8.35 -4.27
C LYS A 120 3.09 -9.66 -4.49
N ARG A 121 1.93 -9.62 -5.18
CA ARG A 121 1.17 -10.85 -5.53
C ARG A 121 1.96 -11.75 -6.47
N LEU A 122 2.64 -11.17 -7.46
CA LEU A 122 3.50 -11.92 -8.37
C LEU A 122 4.67 -12.58 -7.62
N MET A 123 5.31 -11.89 -6.69
CA MET A 123 6.37 -12.44 -5.85
C MET A 123 5.85 -13.58 -4.95
N ASP A 124 4.68 -13.41 -4.34
CA ASP A 124 4.06 -14.44 -3.48
C ASP A 124 3.76 -15.72 -4.29
N LEU A 125 3.34 -15.59 -5.57
CA LEU A 125 3.15 -16.73 -6.47
C LEU A 125 4.47 -17.42 -6.82
N ASN A 126 5.48 -16.65 -7.27
CA ASN A 126 6.75 -17.19 -7.69
C ASN A 126 7.50 -17.93 -6.57
N ASN A 127 7.33 -17.49 -5.32
CA ASN A 127 7.93 -18.10 -4.15
C ASN A 127 7.15 -19.29 -3.59
N ASN A 128 6.17 -19.83 -4.34
CA ASN A 128 5.30 -20.92 -3.92
C ASN A 128 4.68 -20.71 -2.52
N LYS A 129 4.47 -19.45 -2.11
CA LYS A 129 3.77 -19.10 -0.88
C LYS A 129 2.26 -19.39 -0.99
N ILE A 130 1.94 -20.55 -1.60
CA ILE A 130 0.59 -21.02 -1.99
C ILE A 130 -0.33 -21.24 -0.77
N ASN A 131 0.19 -21.11 0.43
CA ASN A 131 -0.62 -21.28 1.67
C ASN A 131 -1.67 -20.17 1.91
N LYS A 132 -1.75 -19.18 1.03
CA LYS A 132 -2.86 -18.21 1.03
C LYS A 132 -3.81 -18.59 -0.10
N ASN A 133 -4.93 -19.22 0.22
CA ASN A 133 -5.95 -19.69 -0.73
C ASN A 133 -6.40 -18.65 -1.76
N PHE A 134 -6.21 -17.36 -1.51
CA PHE A 134 -6.57 -16.30 -2.43
C PHE A 134 -5.44 -15.94 -3.43
N VAL A 135 -4.18 -16.26 -3.14
CA VAL A 135 -3.06 -16.02 -4.07
C VAL A 135 -3.14 -16.96 -5.26
N SER A 136 -3.67 -18.18 -5.06
CA SER A 136 -3.89 -19.15 -6.13
C SER A 136 -4.92 -18.72 -7.18
N LEU A 137 -5.72 -17.68 -6.88
CA LEU A 137 -6.68 -17.11 -7.84
C LEU A 137 -6.00 -16.26 -8.91
N TYR A 138 -4.75 -15.83 -8.69
CA TYR A 138 -4.01 -14.99 -9.61
C TYR A 138 -3.23 -15.83 -10.64
N ASN A 139 -3.34 -15.41 -11.91
CA ASN A 139 -2.53 -15.95 -12.99
C ASN A 139 -1.28 -15.08 -13.15
N THR A 140 -0.09 -15.71 -13.25
CA THR A 140 1.19 -14.99 -13.42
C THR A 140 1.20 -14.09 -14.65
N ASN A 141 0.68 -14.56 -15.77
CA ASN A 141 0.63 -13.80 -17.02
C ASN A 141 -0.30 -12.58 -16.93
N GLU A 142 -1.43 -12.71 -16.25
CA GLU A 142 -2.35 -11.60 -16.03
C GLU A 142 -1.75 -10.56 -15.09
N LEU A 143 -1.12 -10.99 -14.00
CA LEU A 143 -0.44 -10.07 -13.08
C LEU A 143 0.66 -9.28 -13.78
N GLN A 144 1.48 -9.94 -14.62
CA GLN A 144 2.51 -9.24 -15.40
C GLN A 144 1.90 -8.17 -16.31
N LYS A 145 0.80 -8.47 -16.99
CA LYS A 145 0.07 -7.49 -17.81
C LYS A 145 -0.46 -6.33 -16.97
N PHE A 146 -1.10 -6.60 -15.83
CA PHE A 146 -1.59 -5.56 -14.94
C PHE A 146 -0.47 -4.66 -14.42
N ILE A 147 0.66 -5.23 -14.02
CA ILE A 147 1.83 -4.48 -13.55
C ILE A 147 2.36 -3.57 -14.67
N LEU A 148 2.51 -4.08 -15.89
CA LEU A 148 2.98 -3.30 -17.04
C LEU A 148 2.02 -2.16 -17.38
N ILE A 149 0.72 -2.41 -17.44
CA ILE A 149 -0.29 -1.39 -17.74
C ILE A 149 -0.26 -0.31 -16.64
N ASN A 150 -0.31 -0.69 -15.36
CA ASN A 150 -0.33 0.27 -14.26
C ASN A 150 0.96 1.10 -14.18
N SER A 151 2.12 0.48 -14.40
CA SER A 151 3.40 1.20 -14.43
C SER A 151 3.50 2.17 -15.61
N SER A 152 2.98 1.80 -16.79
CA SER A 152 2.93 2.69 -17.94
C SER A 152 2.02 3.90 -17.68
N ILE A 153 0.84 3.68 -17.09
CA ILE A 153 -0.07 4.77 -16.69
C ILE A 153 0.59 5.66 -15.65
N LEU A 154 1.26 5.10 -14.65
CA LEU A 154 2.01 5.84 -13.63
C LEU A 154 3.04 6.79 -14.25
N ILE A 155 3.84 6.29 -15.19
CA ILE A 155 4.88 7.07 -15.88
C ILE A 155 4.25 8.22 -16.68
N ILE A 156 3.17 7.95 -17.42
CA ILE A 156 2.45 8.97 -18.20
C ILE A 156 1.86 10.04 -17.28
N LEU A 157 1.18 9.64 -16.19
CA LEU A 157 0.59 10.57 -15.23
C LEU A 157 1.66 11.44 -14.57
N PHE A 158 2.81 10.87 -14.21
CA PHE A 158 3.89 11.64 -13.62
C PHE A 158 4.50 12.62 -14.62
N PHE A 159 4.65 12.23 -15.89
CA PHE A 159 5.10 13.12 -16.94
C PHE A 159 4.15 14.32 -17.10
N VAL A 160 2.84 14.07 -17.25
CA VAL A 160 1.83 15.14 -17.36
C VAL A 160 1.83 16.04 -16.13
N PHE A 161 1.97 15.45 -14.93
CA PHE A 161 2.09 16.22 -13.69
C PHE A 161 3.34 17.12 -13.71
N SER A 162 4.49 16.60 -14.15
CA SER A 162 5.75 17.34 -14.11
C SER A 162 5.80 18.56 -15.03
N ILE A 163 5.01 18.56 -16.11
CA ILE A 163 4.89 19.68 -17.06
C ILE A 163 3.67 20.56 -16.82
N SER A 164 2.85 20.27 -15.78
CA SER A 164 1.68 21.08 -15.47
C SER A 164 2.08 22.45 -14.92
N GLU A 165 1.34 23.51 -15.27
CA GLU A 165 1.60 24.89 -14.82
C GLU A 165 1.78 24.96 -13.30
N LYS A 166 0.88 24.30 -12.52
CA LYS A 166 0.98 24.27 -11.05
C LYS A 166 2.27 23.63 -10.53
N SER A 167 2.83 22.67 -11.25
CA SER A 167 4.09 22.04 -10.86
C SER A 167 5.28 22.93 -11.22
N ILE A 168 5.23 23.58 -12.36
CA ILE A 168 6.27 24.54 -12.80
C ILE A 168 6.32 25.74 -11.83
N ASP A 169 5.17 26.30 -11.47
CA ASP A 169 5.07 27.43 -10.54
C ASP A 169 5.62 27.08 -9.15
N LYS A 170 5.40 25.83 -8.70
CA LYS A 170 5.77 25.40 -7.34
C LYS A 170 7.21 24.88 -7.23
N PHE A 171 7.71 24.19 -8.26
CA PHE A 171 8.98 23.46 -8.23
C PHE A 171 10.03 24.00 -9.23
N GLY A 172 9.62 24.94 -10.10
CA GLY A 172 10.46 25.52 -11.13
C GLY A 172 10.41 24.77 -12.46
N GLU A 173 10.90 25.44 -13.50
CA GLU A 173 10.85 24.94 -14.90
C GLU A 173 11.55 23.59 -15.09
N ASN A 174 12.63 23.34 -14.36
CA ASN A 174 13.40 22.10 -14.50
C ASN A 174 12.77 20.88 -13.80
N PHE A 175 11.58 21.02 -13.21
CA PHE A 175 10.93 19.92 -12.51
C PHE A 175 10.62 18.72 -13.41
N TYR A 176 10.43 18.94 -14.73
CA TYR A 176 10.23 17.85 -15.69
C TYR A 176 11.39 16.83 -15.72
N LEU A 177 12.60 17.21 -15.33
CA LEU A 177 13.73 16.28 -15.25
C LEU A 177 13.52 15.17 -14.20
N SER A 178 12.69 15.44 -13.19
CA SER A 178 12.32 14.42 -12.18
C SER A 178 11.61 13.21 -12.79
N PHE A 179 10.96 13.39 -13.96
CA PHE A 179 10.35 12.30 -14.71
C PHE A 179 11.35 11.20 -15.06
N VAL A 180 12.57 11.56 -15.45
CA VAL A 180 13.62 10.60 -15.80
C VAL A 180 13.95 9.69 -14.61
N ILE A 181 14.04 10.27 -13.41
CA ILE A 181 14.33 9.53 -12.17
C ILE A 181 13.20 8.54 -11.87
N VAL A 182 11.94 8.99 -11.99
CA VAL A 182 10.77 8.12 -11.75
C VAL A 182 10.70 7.01 -12.80
N ALA A 183 10.95 7.32 -14.07
CA ALA A 183 10.96 6.35 -15.15
C ALA A 183 12.06 5.29 -14.96
N LEU A 184 13.27 5.69 -14.59
CA LEU A 184 14.38 4.77 -14.28
C LEU A 184 14.08 3.92 -13.03
N GLY A 185 13.51 4.51 -11.98
CA GLY A 185 13.12 3.79 -10.77
C GLY A 185 12.05 2.72 -11.05
N THR A 186 11.03 3.06 -11.83
CA THR A 186 9.98 2.11 -12.22
C THR A 186 10.52 1.02 -13.15
N ALA A 187 11.39 1.36 -14.12
CA ALA A 187 12.03 0.38 -14.99
C ALA A 187 12.92 -0.60 -14.20
N ARG A 188 13.71 -0.10 -13.24
CA ARG A 188 14.51 -0.94 -12.32
C ARG A 188 13.62 -1.87 -11.51
N TYR A 189 12.51 -1.36 -10.97
CA TYR A 189 11.55 -2.17 -10.21
C TYR A 189 10.99 -3.31 -11.08
N LEU A 190 10.51 -3.00 -12.30
CA LEU A 190 9.96 -4.00 -13.23
C LEU A 190 11.01 -5.05 -13.62
N PHE A 191 12.22 -4.60 -13.97
CA PHE A 191 13.31 -5.50 -14.32
C PHE A 191 13.65 -6.47 -13.19
N SER A 192 13.75 -5.96 -11.97
CA SER A 192 14.04 -6.77 -10.80
C SER A 192 12.91 -7.75 -10.50
N LEU A 193 11.66 -7.31 -10.63
CA LEU A 193 10.47 -8.11 -10.39
C LEU A 193 10.35 -9.29 -11.36
N PHE A 194 10.66 -9.08 -12.65
CA PHE A 194 10.51 -10.13 -13.67
C PHE A 194 11.73 -11.06 -13.76
N LYS A 195 12.92 -10.60 -13.38
CA LYS A 195 14.17 -11.37 -13.52
C LYS A 195 14.53 -12.22 -12.31
N LYS A 196 14.14 -11.82 -11.10
CA LYS A 196 14.55 -12.47 -9.85
C LYS A 196 13.35 -12.81 -8.98
N ASN A 197 13.44 -13.97 -8.29
CA ASN A 197 12.51 -14.36 -7.25
C ASN A 197 12.87 -13.63 -5.93
N PHE A 198 12.49 -12.35 -5.82
CA PHE A 198 12.59 -11.63 -4.56
C PHE A 198 11.49 -12.05 -3.59
N SER A 199 11.78 -11.98 -2.31
CA SER A 199 10.81 -12.31 -1.26
C SER A 199 9.95 -11.12 -0.85
N ASP A 200 10.45 -9.88 -1.02
CA ASP A 200 9.77 -8.64 -0.65
C ASP A 200 10.07 -7.51 -1.66
N PRO A 201 9.09 -6.62 -1.95
CA PRO A 201 9.30 -5.45 -2.83
C PRO A 201 10.45 -4.54 -2.38
N VAL A 202 10.75 -4.50 -1.07
CA VAL A 202 11.84 -3.68 -0.52
C VAL A 202 13.21 -4.18 -0.95
N GLU A 203 13.40 -5.49 -1.12
CA GLU A 203 14.67 -6.09 -1.58
C GLU A 203 15.06 -5.68 -3.01
N VAL A 204 14.12 -5.12 -3.77
CA VAL A 204 14.39 -4.60 -5.12
C VAL A 204 15.25 -3.33 -5.08
N PHE A 205 15.18 -2.58 -3.98
CA PHE A 205 15.85 -1.29 -3.83
C PHE A 205 17.18 -1.36 -3.05
N THR A 206 17.43 -2.48 -2.40
CA THR A 206 18.71 -2.80 -1.75
C THR A 206 19.62 -3.59 -2.69
#